data_202eded077f8893407ad38ba3f536e90
#
_entry.id   202eded077f8893407ad38ba3f536e90
#
_cell.length_a   1.000
_cell.length_b   1.000
_cell.length_c   1.000
_cell.angle_alpha   90.00
_cell.angle_beta   90.00
_cell.angle_gamma   90.00
#
_symmetry.space_group_name_H-M   'P 1'
#
loop_
_entity.id
_entity.type
_entity.pdbx_description
1 polymer ?
#
loop_
_entity_poly.entity_id
_entity_poly.type
_entity_poly.pdbx_seq_one_letter_code
_entity_poly.pdbx_strand_id
1 'polypeptide(L)'
;MNQQPNRNQSPWYWIPTLYFAQGLPYVAVMTISVMMYKRLGISNTDIALYTGWLYLPWVIKPFWSPFIDIVRTKRWWTITMQWIIAVAMATIAFVIPVPTFFQLTLAVFWIVGFASATHDIAADGFYMLALTEHQQSFYVGIRSTFYRISTVFGQGALVVLAGYLEETTGDIPFSWSVVFGVLSVFFFAVAMYHMRILPHPEKTGLNGPRKTARHIISEFFFTFKSFFQKPGIIPALIFMLVYRLPEAQLVKMISPFLLDPADKGGLGLTTAQVGIAYGTVGIIGLTIGGIIGGIVAARGGLKKWLWPMAWSMSLTCLTFVYLSMVPNPSLTVVNICVFIEQFGYGFGFTAYMLYLIYFSEGPYQTAHYAICTGFMALSMMLPGMAAGWLQETIGYNNFFIWTMICCAATIGICPFLKIDPQFGKKH
;
A
#
# COMPACT_ATOMS: atom_id res chain seq x y z
N MET A 1 -23.92 -21.86 -31.46
CA MET A 1 -22.64 -21.45 -32.10
C MET A 1 -21.67 -21.08 -31.00
N ASN A 2 -20.75 -21.99 -30.65
CA ASN A 2 -19.68 -21.76 -29.68
C ASN A 2 -18.65 -20.83 -30.34
N GLN A 3 -18.68 -19.55 -30.01
CA GLN A 3 -17.55 -18.66 -30.33
C GLN A 3 -16.39 -19.09 -29.41
N GLN A 4 -15.37 -19.71 -29.96
CA GLN A 4 -14.11 -19.95 -29.28
C GLN A 4 -13.57 -18.58 -28.81
N PRO A 5 -13.14 -18.43 -27.54
CA PRO A 5 -12.55 -17.18 -27.07
C PRO A 5 -11.31 -16.89 -27.91
N ASN A 6 -11.26 -15.70 -28.47
CA ASN A 6 -10.14 -15.22 -29.27
C ASN A 6 -8.83 -15.43 -28.45
N ARG A 7 -7.82 -16.10 -29.00
CA ARG A 7 -6.54 -16.44 -28.32
C ARG A 7 -5.88 -15.23 -27.63
N ASN A 8 -6.15 -14.02 -28.12
CA ASN A 8 -5.64 -12.75 -27.56
C ASN A 8 -6.39 -12.26 -26.31
N GLN A 9 -7.33 -13.02 -25.77
CA GLN A 9 -8.13 -12.64 -24.59
C GLN A 9 -7.89 -13.52 -23.37
N SER A 10 -6.87 -14.38 -23.38
CA SER A 10 -6.53 -15.19 -22.21
C SER A 10 -6.16 -14.27 -21.03
N PRO A 11 -6.73 -14.48 -19.82
CA PRO A 11 -6.44 -13.69 -18.64
C PRO A 11 -4.94 -13.64 -18.27
N TRP A 12 -4.17 -14.65 -18.64
CA TRP A 12 -2.73 -14.71 -18.42
C TRP A 12 -1.95 -13.59 -19.13
N TYR A 13 -2.47 -13.03 -20.23
CA TYR A 13 -1.78 -11.95 -20.95
C TYR A 13 -1.95 -10.59 -20.28
N TRP A 14 -2.98 -10.38 -19.45
CA TRP A 14 -3.24 -9.05 -18.89
C TRP A 14 -3.28 -8.99 -17.36
N ILE A 15 -3.67 -10.07 -16.64
CA ILE A 15 -3.74 -10.04 -15.17
C ILE A 15 -2.37 -9.79 -14.55
N PRO A 16 -1.28 -10.49 -14.92
CA PRO A 16 0.04 -10.26 -14.35
C PRO A 16 0.51 -8.82 -14.53
N THR A 17 0.43 -8.29 -15.75
CA THR A 17 0.90 -6.94 -16.06
C THR A 17 0.03 -5.86 -15.45
N LEU A 18 -1.29 -6.08 -15.37
CA LEU A 18 -2.24 -5.14 -14.79
C LEU A 18 -1.97 -4.96 -13.28
N TYR A 19 -1.82 -6.06 -12.54
CA TYR A 19 -1.60 -5.98 -11.09
C TYR A 19 -0.16 -5.63 -10.70
N PHE A 20 0.80 -5.95 -11.54
CA PHE A 20 2.14 -5.40 -11.41
C PHE A 20 2.14 -3.87 -11.57
N ALA A 21 1.48 -3.35 -12.61
CA ALA A 21 1.33 -1.92 -12.83
C ALA A 21 0.50 -1.23 -11.73
N GLN A 22 -0.47 -1.91 -11.11
CA GLN A 22 -1.29 -1.35 -10.03
C GLN A 22 -0.47 -1.06 -8.76
N GLY A 23 0.49 -1.92 -8.41
CA GLY A 23 1.28 -1.74 -7.19
C GLY A 23 2.33 -0.63 -7.25
N LEU A 24 2.93 -0.40 -8.41
CA LEU A 24 4.07 0.52 -8.55
C LEU A 24 3.77 1.99 -8.19
N PRO A 25 2.65 2.61 -8.60
CA PRO A 25 2.40 4.02 -8.27
C PRO A 25 2.20 4.23 -6.77
N TYR A 26 1.54 3.29 -6.09
CA TYR A 26 1.41 3.32 -4.64
C TYR A 26 2.79 3.29 -3.96
N VAL A 27 3.67 2.39 -4.39
CA VAL A 27 5.03 2.28 -3.86
C VAL A 27 5.84 3.55 -4.16
N ALA A 28 5.70 4.12 -5.36
CA ALA A 28 6.37 5.36 -5.74
C ALA A 28 5.95 6.53 -4.83
N VAL A 29 4.65 6.65 -4.55
CA VAL A 29 4.10 7.73 -3.73
C VAL A 29 4.40 7.53 -2.24
N MET A 30 4.32 6.29 -1.72
CA MET A 30 4.38 6.03 -0.28
C MET A 30 5.77 5.72 0.26
N THR A 31 6.67 5.18 -0.58
CA THR A 31 7.97 4.69 -0.11
C THR A 31 9.13 5.34 -0.88
N ILE A 32 9.11 5.28 -2.23
CA ILE A 32 10.20 5.83 -3.04
C ILE A 32 10.32 7.35 -2.83
N SER A 33 9.19 8.06 -2.75
CA SER A 33 9.18 9.51 -2.49
C SER A 33 9.82 9.86 -1.16
N VAL A 34 9.58 9.08 -0.11
CA VAL A 34 10.17 9.30 1.23
C VAL A 34 11.69 9.16 1.17
N MET A 35 12.21 8.11 0.51
CA MET A 35 13.64 7.88 0.35
C MET A 35 14.29 8.98 -0.50
N MET A 36 13.66 9.32 -1.63
CA MET A 36 14.11 10.39 -2.52
C MET A 36 14.20 11.72 -1.79
N TYR A 37 13.14 12.15 -1.09
CA TYR A 37 13.15 13.41 -0.35
C TYR A 37 14.19 13.41 0.76
N LYS A 38 14.39 12.28 1.43
CA LYS A 38 15.43 12.15 2.45
C LYS A 38 16.81 12.34 1.86
N ARG A 39 17.12 11.71 0.72
CA ARG A 39 18.39 11.86 0.01
C ARG A 39 18.60 13.27 -0.55
N LEU A 40 17.52 13.96 -0.90
CA LEU A 40 17.54 15.36 -1.37
C LEU A 40 17.55 16.39 -0.21
N GLY A 41 17.69 15.94 1.04
CA GLY A 41 17.91 16.82 2.21
C GLY A 41 16.65 17.42 2.83
N ILE A 42 15.46 16.91 2.52
CA ILE A 42 14.21 17.36 3.14
C ILE A 42 14.15 16.86 4.60
N SER A 43 13.59 17.68 5.52
CA SER A 43 13.43 17.33 6.92
C SER A 43 12.50 16.14 7.13
N ASN A 44 12.69 15.38 8.22
CA ASN A 44 11.81 14.26 8.55
C ASN A 44 10.38 14.73 8.84
N THR A 45 10.24 15.92 9.46
CA THR A 45 8.95 16.58 9.69
C THR A 45 8.21 16.82 8.37
N ASP A 46 8.85 17.47 7.39
CA ASP A 46 8.23 17.77 6.11
C ASP A 46 7.92 16.49 5.31
N ILE A 47 8.85 15.53 5.28
CA ILE A 47 8.64 14.24 4.64
C ILE A 47 7.40 13.56 5.21
N ALA A 48 7.32 13.40 6.54
CA ALA A 48 6.21 12.71 7.18
C ALA A 48 4.88 13.43 6.96
N LEU A 49 4.85 14.75 7.13
CA LEU A 49 3.66 15.57 6.97
C LEU A 49 3.14 15.53 5.53
N TYR A 50 3.95 15.91 4.56
CA TYR A 50 3.50 16.08 3.19
C TYR A 50 3.26 14.75 2.48
N THR A 51 4.12 13.73 2.69
CA THR A 51 3.86 12.40 2.13
C THR A 51 2.75 11.65 2.88
N GLY A 52 2.47 12.03 4.13
CA GLY A 52 1.30 11.56 4.87
C GLY A 52 0.00 12.00 4.21
N TRP A 53 -0.11 13.26 3.79
CA TRP A 53 -1.26 13.76 3.05
C TRP A 53 -1.53 13.01 1.74
N LEU A 54 -0.50 12.46 1.11
CA LEU A 54 -0.66 11.68 -0.13
C LEU A 54 -1.45 10.37 0.05
N TYR A 55 -1.76 9.94 1.29
CA TYR A 55 -2.72 8.86 1.54
C TYR A 55 -4.17 9.25 1.26
N LEU A 56 -4.50 10.55 1.24
CA LEU A 56 -5.87 11.04 1.12
C LEU A 56 -6.63 10.47 -0.10
N PRO A 57 -6.06 10.34 -1.31
CA PRO A 57 -6.75 9.70 -2.43
C PRO A 57 -7.29 8.31 -2.09
N TRP A 58 -6.54 7.47 -1.37
CA TRP A 58 -7.01 6.14 -0.99
C TRP A 58 -8.01 6.15 0.17
N VAL A 59 -7.92 7.16 1.06
CA VAL A 59 -8.91 7.37 2.13
C VAL A 59 -10.29 7.68 1.55
N ILE A 60 -10.32 8.61 0.61
CA ILE A 60 -11.58 9.14 0.06
C ILE A 60 -12.03 8.45 -1.24
N LYS A 61 -11.27 7.47 -1.76
CA LYS A 61 -11.63 6.76 -3.01
C LYS A 61 -13.05 6.19 -3.05
N PRO A 62 -13.67 5.74 -1.94
CA PRO A 62 -15.06 5.29 -1.96
C PRO A 62 -16.04 6.37 -2.44
N PHE A 63 -15.75 7.65 -2.21
CA PHE A 63 -16.67 8.75 -2.56
C PHE A 63 -16.75 9.01 -4.06
N TRP A 64 -15.72 8.70 -4.86
CA TRP A 64 -15.80 8.87 -6.32
C TRP A 64 -15.92 7.54 -7.09
N SER A 65 -15.90 6.41 -6.41
CA SER A 65 -16.09 5.10 -7.05
C SER A 65 -17.37 5.05 -7.88
N PRO A 66 -18.54 5.57 -7.44
CA PRO A 66 -19.75 5.60 -8.25
C PRO A 66 -19.60 6.40 -9.55
N PHE A 67 -18.80 7.47 -9.53
CA PHE A 67 -18.55 8.29 -10.72
C PHE A 67 -17.83 7.50 -11.81
N ILE A 68 -16.88 6.64 -11.44
CA ILE A 68 -16.17 5.76 -12.37
C ILE A 68 -17.11 4.76 -13.03
N ASP A 69 -18.18 4.34 -12.34
CA ASP A 69 -19.18 3.44 -12.89
C ASP A 69 -20.12 4.11 -13.91
N ILE A 70 -20.35 5.41 -13.75
CA ILE A 70 -21.31 6.17 -14.54
C ILE A 70 -20.69 6.73 -15.82
N VAL A 71 -19.47 7.30 -15.73
CA VAL A 71 -18.95 8.22 -16.77
C VAL A 71 -18.37 7.47 -17.97
N ARG A 72 -17.63 6.43 -17.76
CA ARG A 72 -16.95 5.66 -18.83
C ARG A 72 -16.81 4.20 -18.45
N THR A 73 -16.25 3.39 -19.36
CA THR A 73 -15.97 1.98 -19.14
C THR A 73 -14.79 1.78 -18.17
N LYS A 74 -14.79 0.68 -17.40
CA LYS A 74 -13.68 0.32 -16.51
C LYS A 74 -12.35 0.19 -17.29
N ARG A 75 -12.39 -0.38 -18.50
CA ARG A 75 -11.24 -0.46 -19.40
C ARG A 75 -10.70 0.92 -19.75
N TRP A 76 -11.58 1.88 -20.10
CA TRP A 76 -11.17 3.25 -20.45
C TRP A 76 -10.45 3.93 -19.27
N TRP A 77 -11.03 3.84 -18.06
CA TRP A 77 -10.44 4.41 -16.85
C TRP A 77 -9.07 3.80 -16.56
N THR A 78 -8.94 2.46 -16.60
CA THR A 78 -7.69 1.75 -16.38
C THR A 78 -6.58 2.26 -17.30
N ILE A 79 -6.82 2.32 -18.59
CA ILE A 79 -5.81 2.76 -19.57
C ILE A 79 -5.50 4.25 -19.42
N THR A 80 -6.53 5.10 -19.25
CA THR A 80 -6.33 6.55 -19.09
C THR A 80 -5.50 6.87 -17.85
N MET A 81 -5.73 6.19 -16.73
CA MET A 81 -4.94 6.40 -15.52
C MET A 81 -3.49 5.96 -15.72
N GLN A 82 -3.22 4.90 -16.47
CA GLN A 82 -1.85 4.48 -16.81
C GLN A 82 -1.11 5.54 -17.63
N TRP A 83 -1.79 6.18 -18.60
CA TRP A 83 -1.23 7.30 -19.35
C TRP A 83 -0.94 8.51 -18.46
N ILE A 84 -1.86 8.88 -17.57
CA ILE A 84 -1.67 9.98 -16.62
C ILE A 84 -0.48 9.69 -15.72
N ILE A 85 -0.36 8.47 -15.18
CA ILE A 85 0.76 8.05 -14.34
C ILE A 85 2.08 8.11 -15.12
N ALA A 86 2.10 7.65 -16.37
CA ALA A 86 3.29 7.70 -17.22
C ALA A 86 3.80 9.13 -17.40
N VAL A 87 2.92 10.06 -17.76
CA VAL A 87 3.25 11.48 -17.94
C VAL A 87 3.68 12.11 -16.61
N ALA A 88 2.98 11.80 -15.52
CA ALA A 88 3.31 12.31 -14.20
C ALA A 88 4.70 11.84 -13.74
N MET A 89 5.05 10.55 -13.95
CA MET A 89 6.39 10.03 -13.63
C MET A 89 7.48 10.71 -14.46
N ALA A 90 7.22 10.97 -15.77
CA ALA A 90 8.14 11.76 -16.58
C ALA A 90 8.30 13.18 -16.02
N THR A 91 7.20 13.82 -15.63
CA THR A 91 7.25 15.17 -15.05
C THR A 91 8.09 15.18 -13.78
N ILE A 92 7.93 14.20 -12.88
CA ILE A 92 8.76 14.08 -11.67
C ILE A 92 10.24 13.99 -12.07
N ALA A 93 10.58 13.12 -13.03
CA ALA A 93 11.97 12.97 -13.49
C ALA A 93 12.60 14.28 -13.95
N PHE A 94 11.84 15.12 -14.67
CA PHE A 94 12.31 16.41 -15.18
C PHE A 94 12.39 17.51 -14.12
N VAL A 95 11.54 17.47 -13.07
CA VAL A 95 11.51 18.55 -12.07
C VAL A 95 12.40 18.29 -10.85
N ILE A 96 12.91 17.07 -10.64
CA ILE A 96 13.83 16.76 -9.52
C ILE A 96 15.07 17.67 -9.52
N PRO A 97 15.74 17.99 -10.67
CA PRO A 97 16.91 18.86 -10.64
C PRO A 97 16.60 20.36 -10.44
N VAL A 98 15.34 20.77 -10.40
CA VAL A 98 14.95 22.18 -10.29
C VAL A 98 14.99 22.62 -8.82
N PRO A 99 15.40 23.86 -8.48
CA PRO A 99 15.49 24.35 -7.08
C PRO A 99 14.18 24.22 -6.27
N THR A 100 13.02 24.31 -6.92
CA THR A 100 11.69 24.16 -6.31
C THR A 100 11.14 22.73 -6.41
N PHE A 101 12.03 21.73 -6.53
CA PHE A 101 11.66 20.34 -6.77
C PHE A 101 10.64 19.80 -5.77
N PHE A 102 10.76 20.16 -4.48
CA PHE A 102 9.91 19.60 -3.44
C PHE A 102 8.43 19.89 -3.69
N GLN A 103 8.10 21.17 -3.90
CA GLN A 103 6.72 21.60 -4.14
C GLN A 103 6.18 21.03 -5.47
N LEU A 104 7.01 21.06 -6.53
CA LEU A 104 6.61 20.59 -7.86
C LEU A 104 6.40 19.07 -7.87
N THR A 105 7.34 18.29 -7.33
CA THR A 105 7.18 16.82 -7.27
C THR A 105 6.03 16.44 -6.38
N LEU A 106 5.81 17.13 -5.24
CA LEU A 106 4.68 16.89 -4.36
C LEU A 106 3.35 17.12 -5.07
N ALA A 107 3.20 18.21 -5.84
CA ALA A 107 2.01 18.49 -6.64
C ALA A 107 1.76 17.37 -7.67
N VAL A 108 2.83 16.88 -8.32
CA VAL A 108 2.70 15.77 -9.27
C VAL A 108 2.40 14.45 -8.58
N PHE A 109 2.95 14.18 -7.38
CA PHE A 109 2.58 13.01 -6.59
C PHE A 109 1.11 12.98 -6.18
N TRP A 110 0.47 14.16 -5.97
CA TRP A 110 -0.97 14.22 -5.79
C TRP A 110 -1.71 13.70 -7.04
N ILE A 111 -1.28 14.09 -8.23
CA ILE A 111 -1.85 13.57 -9.49
C ILE A 111 -1.66 12.06 -9.57
N VAL A 112 -0.45 11.55 -9.27
CA VAL A 112 -0.16 10.11 -9.23
C VAL A 112 -1.05 9.39 -8.22
N GLY A 113 -1.21 9.94 -7.01
CA GLY A 113 -2.04 9.37 -5.96
C GLY A 113 -3.51 9.23 -6.38
N PHE A 114 -4.11 10.29 -6.93
CA PHE A 114 -5.48 10.24 -7.45
C PHE A 114 -5.62 9.31 -8.65
N ALA A 115 -4.66 9.34 -9.58
CA ALA A 115 -4.65 8.44 -10.73
C ALA A 115 -4.51 6.97 -10.30
N SER A 116 -3.64 6.67 -9.33
CA SER A 116 -3.46 5.32 -8.80
C SER A 116 -4.71 4.82 -8.06
N ALA A 117 -5.30 5.61 -7.17
CA ALA A 117 -6.52 5.24 -6.47
C ALA A 117 -7.70 5.03 -7.45
N THR A 118 -7.78 5.81 -8.53
CA THR A 118 -8.78 5.65 -9.60
C THR A 118 -8.48 4.40 -10.43
N HIS A 119 -7.21 4.13 -10.74
CA HIS A 119 -6.78 2.92 -11.42
C HIS A 119 -7.15 1.67 -10.63
N ASP A 120 -6.96 1.67 -9.29
CA ASP A 120 -7.34 0.56 -8.42
C ASP A 120 -8.83 0.21 -8.55
N ILE A 121 -9.70 1.23 -8.44
CA ILE A 121 -11.15 1.04 -8.58
C ILE A 121 -11.51 0.48 -9.97
N ALA A 122 -10.89 1.06 -11.00
CA ALA A 122 -11.14 0.66 -12.38
C ALA A 122 -10.63 -0.74 -12.69
N ALA A 123 -9.41 -1.07 -12.27
CA ALA A 123 -8.79 -2.38 -12.50
C ALA A 123 -9.51 -3.52 -11.76
N ASP A 124 -9.89 -3.28 -10.49
CA ASP A 124 -10.65 -4.28 -9.72
C ASP A 124 -12.06 -4.47 -10.29
N GLY A 125 -12.74 -3.39 -10.68
CA GLY A 125 -14.02 -3.48 -11.39
C GLY A 125 -13.91 -4.16 -12.76
N PHE A 126 -12.84 -3.90 -13.50
CA PHE A 126 -12.56 -4.54 -14.78
C PHE A 126 -12.31 -6.03 -14.62
N TYR A 127 -11.54 -6.45 -13.60
CA TYR A 127 -11.30 -7.85 -13.25
C TYR A 127 -12.61 -8.61 -13.02
N MET A 128 -13.53 -8.02 -12.24
CA MET A 128 -14.83 -8.63 -11.96
C MET A 128 -15.73 -8.73 -13.20
N LEU A 129 -15.66 -7.74 -14.11
CA LEU A 129 -16.46 -7.73 -15.36
C LEU A 129 -15.90 -8.65 -16.45
N ALA A 130 -14.59 -8.80 -16.52
CA ALA A 130 -13.92 -9.54 -17.59
C ALA A 130 -13.80 -11.05 -17.32
N LEU A 131 -14.03 -11.49 -16.09
CA LEU A 131 -13.82 -12.87 -15.65
C LEU A 131 -15.10 -13.48 -15.07
N THR A 132 -15.31 -14.78 -15.30
CA THR A 132 -16.30 -15.57 -14.58
C THR A 132 -15.91 -15.76 -13.12
N GLU A 133 -16.84 -16.08 -12.23
CA GLU A 133 -16.57 -16.32 -10.79
C GLU A 133 -15.48 -17.38 -10.57
N HIS A 134 -15.51 -18.46 -11.36
CA HIS A 134 -14.48 -19.50 -11.33
C HIS A 134 -13.09 -18.95 -11.71
N GLN A 135 -13.02 -18.15 -12.78
CA GLN A 135 -11.75 -17.50 -13.17
C GLN A 135 -11.28 -16.50 -12.13
N GLN A 136 -12.19 -15.71 -11.53
CA GLN A 136 -11.84 -14.78 -10.44
C GLN A 136 -11.19 -15.53 -9.27
N SER A 137 -11.77 -16.65 -8.85
CA SER A 137 -11.22 -17.48 -7.78
C SER A 137 -9.84 -18.05 -8.13
N PHE A 138 -9.64 -18.48 -9.37
CA PHE A 138 -8.34 -18.99 -9.83
C PHE A 138 -7.27 -17.89 -9.88
N TYR A 139 -7.59 -16.72 -10.43
CA TYR A 139 -6.62 -15.66 -10.65
C TYR A 139 -6.38 -14.76 -9.45
N VAL A 140 -7.13 -14.86 -8.34
CA VAL A 140 -6.96 -14.02 -7.16
C VAL A 140 -5.57 -14.15 -6.52
N GLY A 141 -5.01 -15.37 -6.50
CA GLY A 141 -3.64 -15.59 -6.02
C GLY A 141 -2.60 -14.99 -6.95
N ILE A 142 -2.80 -15.10 -8.26
CA ILE A 142 -1.90 -14.58 -9.30
C ILE A 142 -1.84 -13.05 -9.20
N ARG A 143 -3.00 -12.36 -9.15
CA ARG A 143 -3.05 -10.91 -8.99
C ARG A 143 -2.30 -10.43 -7.75
N SER A 144 -2.51 -11.09 -6.61
CA SER A 144 -1.83 -10.75 -5.35
C SER A 144 -0.32 -10.95 -5.45
N THR A 145 0.12 -12.00 -6.12
CA THR A 145 1.55 -12.30 -6.33
C THR A 145 2.21 -11.19 -7.17
N PHE A 146 1.62 -10.81 -8.29
CA PHE A 146 2.19 -9.76 -9.14
C PHE A 146 2.17 -8.38 -8.50
N TYR A 147 1.15 -8.07 -7.69
CA TYR A 147 1.15 -6.87 -6.85
C TYR A 147 2.32 -6.86 -5.86
N ARG A 148 2.62 -7.99 -5.20
CA ARG A 148 3.78 -8.11 -4.28
C ARG A 148 5.11 -8.02 -5.01
N ILE A 149 5.24 -8.65 -6.20
CA ILE A 149 6.43 -8.55 -7.04
C ILE A 149 6.68 -7.09 -7.42
N SER A 150 5.64 -6.30 -7.74
CA SER A 150 5.80 -4.88 -8.02
C SER A 150 6.31 -4.09 -6.82
N THR A 151 5.91 -4.47 -5.61
CA THR A 151 6.41 -3.84 -4.37
C THR A 151 7.92 -4.12 -4.20
N VAL A 152 8.35 -5.38 -4.37
CA VAL A 152 9.79 -5.73 -4.33
C VAL A 152 10.56 -4.99 -5.41
N PHE A 153 10.02 -4.91 -6.62
CA PHE A 153 10.65 -4.19 -7.72
C PHE A 153 10.81 -2.70 -7.40
N GLY A 154 9.75 -2.05 -6.91
CA GLY A 154 9.76 -0.62 -6.59
C GLY A 154 10.68 -0.27 -5.41
N GLN A 155 10.48 -0.92 -4.27
CA GLN A 155 11.25 -0.63 -3.04
C GLN A 155 12.64 -1.26 -3.04
N GLY A 156 12.82 -2.38 -3.74
CA GLY A 156 14.11 -3.06 -3.85
C GLY A 156 14.89 -2.61 -5.08
N ALA A 157 14.53 -3.12 -6.26
CA ALA A 157 15.35 -2.95 -7.47
C ALA A 157 15.52 -1.47 -7.88
N LEU A 158 14.46 -0.65 -7.85
CA LEU A 158 14.55 0.76 -8.24
C LEU A 158 15.34 1.59 -7.22
N VAL A 159 15.24 1.29 -5.92
CA VAL A 159 16.02 1.97 -4.88
C VAL A 159 17.49 1.55 -4.94
N VAL A 160 17.78 0.27 -5.22
CA VAL A 160 19.16 -0.20 -5.49
C VAL A 160 19.74 0.50 -6.72
N LEU A 161 18.95 0.65 -7.78
CA LEU A 161 19.38 1.41 -8.97
C LEU A 161 19.69 2.87 -8.62
N ALA A 162 18.83 3.53 -7.82
CA ALA A 162 19.12 4.89 -7.36
C ALA A 162 20.45 4.96 -6.60
N GLY A 163 20.66 4.06 -5.63
CA GLY A 163 21.87 4.01 -4.83
C GLY A 163 23.13 3.73 -5.66
N TYR A 164 23.05 2.81 -6.62
CA TYR A 164 24.15 2.54 -7.54
C TYR A 164 24.51 3.78 -8.38
N LEU A 165 23.51 4.49 -8.88
CA LEU A 165 23.73 5.72 -9.64
C LEU A 165 24.28 6.84 -8.76
N GLU A 166 23.79 6.98 -7.51
CA GLU A 166 24.36 7.92 -6.53
C GLU A 166 25.86 7.69 -6.30
N GLU A 167 26.27 6.42 -6.11
CA GLU A 167 27.66 6.04 -5.87
C GLU A 167 28.54 6.24 -7.11
N THR A 168 28.01 5.98 -8.31
CA THR A 168 28.82 6.04 -9.55
C THR A 168 28.88 7.44 -10.16
N THR A 169 27.82 8.24 -10.03
CA THR A 169 27.76 9.58 -10.64
C THR A 169 28.05 10.71 -9.66
N GLY A 170 27.85 10.47 -8.36
CA GLY A 170 27.91 11.51 -7.31
C GLY A 170 26.74 12.51 -7.38
N ASP A 171 25.78 12.32 -8.28
CA ASP A 171 24.64 13.23 -8.53
C ASP A 171 23.33 12.59 -8.05
N ILE A 172 22.86 12.99 -6.85
CA ILE A 172 21.63 12.48 -6.24
C ILE A 172 20.40 12.86 -7.07
N PRO A 173 20.19 14.13 -7.46
CA PRO A 173 19.07 14.52 -8.32
C PRO A 173 18.98 13.71 -9.62
N PHE A 174 20.09 13.56 -10.33
CA PHE A 174 20.16 12.75 -11.56
C PHE A 174 19.75 11.29 -11.31
N SER A 175 20.26 10.68 -10.24
CA SER A 175 20.00 9.28 -9.91
C SER A 175 18.50 9.01 -9.73
N TRP A 176 17.80 9.87 -8.99
CA TRP A 176 16.37 9.76 -8.80
C TRP A 176 15.57 10.14 -10.04
N SER A 177 16.04 11.09 -10.85
CA SER A 177 15.44 11.41 -12.16
C SER A 177 15.44 10.19 -13.08
N VAL A 178 16.53 9.42 -13.12
CA VAL A 178 16.59 8.17 -13.89
C VAL A 178 15.58 7.15 -13.39
N VAL A 179 15.42 6.97 -12.08
CA VAL A 179 14.44 6.04 -11.51
C VAL A 179 13.02 6.38 -11.94
N PHE A 180 12.62 7.66 -11.84
CA PHE A 180 11.28 8.08 -12.28
C PHE A 180 11.14 8.06 -13.82
N GLY A 181 12.23 8.28 -14.56
CA GLY A 181 12.28 8.06 -16.01
C GLY A 181 12.01 6.61 -16.39
N VAL A 182 12.63 5.64 -15.70
CA VAL A 182 12.37 4.20 -15.88
C VAL A 182 10.91 3.87 -15.60
N LEU A 183 10.34 4.38 -14.49
CA LEU A 183 8.92 4.21 -14.19
C LEU A 183 8.01 4.80 -15.27
N SER A 184 8.35 5.97 -15.80
CA SER A 184 7.61 6.60 -16.88
C SER A 184 7.60 5.71 -18.13
N VAL A 185 8.76 5.27 -18.60
CA VAL A 185 8.89 4.41 -19.79
C VAL A 185 8.12 3.10 -19.59
N PHE A 186 8.20 2.51 -18.39
CA PHE A 186 7.43 1.33 -18.04
C PHE A 186 5.92 1.58 -18.18
N PHE A 187 5.38 2.67 -17.62
CA PHE A 187 3.95 2.97 -17.71
C PHE A 187 3.49 3.32 -19.13
N PHE A 188 4.32 4.00 -19.93
CA PHE A 188 4.06 4.18 -21.36
C PHE A 188 3.93 2.84 -22.10
N ALA A 189 4.89 1.93 -21.86
CA ALA A 189 4.88 0.61 -22.48
C ALA A 189 3.65 -0.21 -22.05
N VAL A 190 3.33 -0.21 -20.75
CA VAL A 190 2.16 -0.92 -20.20
C VAL A 190 0.86 -0.34 -20.73
N ALA A 191 0.70 0.98 -20.80
CA ALA A 191 -0.49 1.63 -21.34
C ALA A 191 -0.71 1.24 -22.82
N MET A 192 0.35 1.29 -23.64
CA MET A 192 0.30 0.84 -25.04
C MET A 192 -0.05 -0.66 -25.17
N TYR A 193 0.52 -1.50 -24.31
CA TYR A 193 0.23 -2.93 -24.26
C TYR A 193 -1.23 -3.17 -23.89
N HIS A 194 -1.73 -2.54 -22.82
CA HIS A 194 -3.08 -2.70 -22.33
C HIS A 194 -4.14 -2.13 -23.29
N MET A 195 -3.82 -1.10 -24.07
CA MET A 195 -4.70 -0.64 -25.15
C MET A 195 -5.05 -1.74 -26.15
N ARG A 196 -4.11 -2.68 -26.40
CA ARG A 196 -4.27 -3.75 -27.38
C ARG A 196 -4.80 -5.04 -26.77
N ILE A 197 -4.36 -5.38 -25.53
CA ILE A 197 -4.57 -6.70 -24.96
C ILE A 197 -5.79 -6.80 -24.04
N LEU A 198 -6.19 -5.70 -23.37
CA LEU A 198 -7.33 -5.73 -22.46
C LEU A 198 -8.64 -6.03 -23.24
N PRO A 199 -9.42 -7.02 -22.83
CA PRO A 199 -10.71 -7.34 -23.46
C PRO A 199 -11.71 -6.18 -23.33
N HIS A 200 -12.85 -6.29 -24.05
CA HIS A 200 -13.94 -5.32 -24.02
C HIS A 200 -15.20 -5.96 -23.43
N PRO A 201 -15.25 -6.27 -22.14
CA PRO A 201 -16.35 -7.00 -21.54
C PRO A 201 -17.69 -6.27 -21.68
N GLU A 202 -17.67 -4.94 -21.70
CA GLU A 202 -18.87 -4.11 -21.79
C GLU A 202 -19.53 -4.15 -23.19
N LYS A 203 -18.81 -4.64 -24.23
CA LYS A 203 -19.38 -4.86 -25.58
C LYS A 203 -20.05 -6.21 -25.75
N THR A 204 -19.83 -7.16 -24.83
CA THR A 204 -20.31 -8.55 -24.97
C THR A 204 -21.68 -8.81 -24.34
N GLY A 205 -22.38 -7.77 -23.88
CA GLY A 205 -23.74 -7.92 -23.33
C GLY A 205 -23.83 -8.63 -21.97
N LEU A 206 -22.70 -8.86 -21.30
CA LEU A 206 -22.64 -9.46 -19.96
C LEU A 206 -23.10 -8.49 -18.85
N ASN A 207 -23.37 -7.23 -19.20
CA ASN A 207 -23.85 -6.23 -18.26
C ASN A 207 -25.39 -6.21 -18.28
N GLY A 208 -26.00 -6.44 -17.12
CA GLY A 208 -27.41 -6.14 -16.87
C GLY A 208 -27.75 -4.65 -17.18
N PRO A 209 -29.01 -4.27 -17.12
CA PRO A 209 -29.43 -2.90 -17.44
C PRO A 209 -28.59 -1.88 -16.66
N ARG A 210 -28.01 -0.90 -17.39
CA ARG A 210 -27.22 0.19 -16.75
C ARG A 210 -28.08 0.86 -15.70
N LYS A 211 -27.65 0.76 -14.43
CA LYS A 211 -28.29 1.48 -13.33
C LYS A 211 -28.22 2.99 -13.64
N THR A 212 -29.33 3.69 -13.41
CA THR A 212 -29.38 5.15 -13.57
C THR A 212 -28.41 5.80 -12.57
N ALA A 213 -27.76 6.89 -12.94
CA ALA A 213 -26.87 7.66 -12.04
C ALA A 213 -27.51 7.96 -10.68
N ARG A 214 -28.80 8.36 -10.68
CA ARG A 214 -29.57 8.61 -9.47
C ARG A 214 -29.68 7.36 -8.58
N HIS A 215 -29.86 6.19 -9.18
CA HIS A 215 -29.96 4.93 -8.42
C HIS A 215 -28.61 4.57 -7.78
N ILE A 216 -27.50 4.72 -8.53
CA ILE A 216 -26.13 4.45 -8.02
C ILE A 216 -25.80 5.38 -6.86
N ILE A 217 -26.09 6.67 -6.98
CA ILE A 217 -25.85 7.66 -5.92
C ILE A 217 -26.72 7.37 -4.69
N SER A 218 -28.00 7.06 -4.89
CA SER A 218 -28.90 6.70 -3.77
C SER A 218 -28.45 5.43 -3.06
N GLU A 219 -28.05 4.39 -3.80
CA GLU A 219 -27.52 3.14 -3.26
C GLU A 219 -26.22 3.38 -2.49
N PHE A 220 -25.36 4.28 -2.97
CA PHE A 220 -24.13 4.69 -2.28
C PHE A 220 -24.42 5.31 -0.90
N PHE A 221 -25.29 6.32 -0.84
CA PHE A 221 -25.64 6.97 0.44
C PHE A 221 -26.33 6.00 1.41
N PHE A 222 -27.19 5.14 0.90
CA PHE A 222 -27.83 4.11 1.71
C PHE A 222 -26.80 3.12 2.29
N THR A 223 -25.89 2.67 1.47
CA THR A 223 -24.81 1.77 1.88
C THR A 223 -23.90 2.41 2.93
N PHE A 224 -23.55 3.67 2.74
CA PHE A 224 -22.77 4.42 3.71
C PHE A 224 -23.48 4.53 5.05
N LYS A 225 -24.77 4.90 5.04
CA LYS A 225 -25.62 4.96 6.24
C LYS A 225 -25.69 3.59 6.94
N SER A 226 -25.92 2.53 6.20
CA SER A 226 -26.04 1.17 6.73
C SER A 226 -24.75 0.68 7.40
N PHE A 227 -23.58 1.12 6.92
CA PHE A 227 -22.29 0.82 7.55
C PHE A 227 -22.21 1.36 8.98
N PHE A 228 -22.55 2.63 9.18
CA PHE A 228 -22.51 3.25 10.52
C PHE A 228 -23.61 2.78 11.46
N GLN A 229 -24.63 2.08 10.96
CA GLN A 229 -25.70 1.47 11.77
C GLN A 229 -25.38 0.04 12.19
N LYS A 230 -24.23 -0.53 11.79
CA LYS A 230 -23.85 -1.90 12.16
C LYS A 230 -23.63 -2.05 13.67
N PRO A 231 -24.08 -3.18 14.27
CA PRO A 231 -23.80 -3.46 15.67
C PRO A 231 -22.29 -3.57 15.91
N GLY A 232 -21.80 -2.93 16.97
CA GLY A 232 -20.38 -2.91 17.29
C GLY A 232 -19.55 -1.94 16.44
N ILE A 233 -20.16 -0.97 15.78
CA ILE A 233 -19.46 0.02 14.93
C ILE A 233 -18.39 0.81 15.70
N ILE A 234 -18.64 1.22 16.95
CA ILE A 234 -17.69 2.03 17.72
C ILE A 234 -16.40 1.26 18.01
N PRO A 235 -16.42 0.05 18.63
CA PRO A 235 -15.20 -0.76 18.77
C PRO A 235 -14.52 -1.07 17.44
N ALA A 236 -15.29 -1.31 16.37
CA ALA A 236 -14.75 -1.57 15.06
C ALA A 236 -13.99 -0.36 14.48
N LEU A 237 -14.55 0.84 14.58
CA LEU A 237 -13.90 2.07 14.13
C LEU A 237 -12.62 2.35 14.95
N ILE A 238 -12.70 2.21 16.27
CA ILE A 238 -11.50 2.37 17.13
C ILE A 238 -10.43 1.36 16.72
N PHE A 239 -10.78 0.09 16.51
CA PHE A 239 -9.84 -0.92 16.04
C PHE A 239 -9.23 -0.54 14.69
N MET A 240 -10.04 -0.16 13.71
CA MET A 240 -9.56 0.22 12.38
C MET A 240 -8.58 1.39 12.43
N LEU A 241 -8.76 2.34 13.34
CA LEU A 241 -7.92 3.53 13.46
C LEU A 241 -6.68 3.32 14.33
N VAL A 242 -6.77 2.46 15.36
CA VAL A 242 -5.77 2.40 16.44
C VAL A 242 -4.87 1.17 16.35
N TYR A 243 -5.36 0.06 15.76
CA TYR A 243 -4.59 -1.19 15.68
C TYR A 243 -3.22 -1.00 15.01
N ARG A 244 -3.13 -0.12 14.01
CA ARG A 244 -1.92 0.17 13.26
C ARG A 244 -1.19 1.44 13.72
N LEU A 245 -1.57 2.02 14.85
CA LEU A 245 -1.01 3.28 15.36
C LEU A 245 0.53 3.27 15.50
N PRO A 246 1.17 2.24 16.10
CA PRO A 246 2.63 2.18 16.18
C PRO A 246 3.27 2.00 14.81
N GLU A 247 2.74 1.11 13.99
CA GLU A 247 3.28 0.76 12.68
C GLU A 247 3.19 1.94 11.70
N ALA A 248 2.10 2.72 11.73
CA ALA A 248 1.95 3.90 10.88
C ALA A 248 3.05 4.95 11.11
N GLN A 249 3.48 5.11 12.33
CA GLN A 249 4.60 6.00 12.70
C GLN A 249 5.95 5.36 12.32
N LEU A 250 6.13 4.08 12.63
CA LEU A 250 7.36 3.34 12.38
C LEU A 250 7.70 3.33 10.86
N VAL A 251 6.77 2.94 10.01
CA VAL A 251 6.96 2.86 8.55
C VAL A 251 7.43 4.20 7.95
N LYS A 252 6.98 5.33 8.48
CA LYS A 252 7.44 6.65 8.02
C LYS A 252 8.89 6.93 8.38
N MET A 253 9.38 6.41 9.49
CA MET A 253 10.70 6.73 10.04
C MET A 253 11.75 5.65 9.78
N ILE A 254 11.38 4.45 9.31
CA ILE A 254 12.36 3.40 9.01
C ILE A 254 13.39 3.87 7.96
N SER A 255 12.94 4.33 6.80
CA SER A 255 13.86 4.76 5.73
C SER A 255 14.71 5.97 6.14
N PRO A 256 14.16 7.04 6.75
CA PRO A 256 14.96 8.11 7.33
C PRO A 256 15.99 7.61 8.36
N PHE A 257 15.62 6.72 9.27
CA PHE A 257 16.53 6.15 10.28
C PHE A 257 17.69 5.36 9.66
N LEU A 258 17.40 4.55 8.66
CA LEU A 258 18.42 3.77 7.97
C LEU A 258 19.41 4.67 7.19
N LEU A 259 18.94 5.79 6.62
CA LEU A 259 19.69 6.70 5.77
C LEU A 259 20.44 7.79 6.56
N ASP A 260 19.85 8.29 7.67
CA ASP A 260 20.46 9.36 8.44
C ASP A 260 21.80 8.94 9.02
N PRO A 261 22.80 9.85 9.04
CA PRO A 261 24.11 9.57 9.59
C PRO A 261 24.05 9.40 11.12
N ALA A 262 25.08 8.76 11.68
CA ALA A 262 25.16 8.42 13.10
C ALA A 262 25.13 9.63 14.04
N ASP A 263 25.64 10.80 13.62
CA ASP A 263 25.58 12.05 14.38
C ASP A 263 24.14 12.57 14.56
N LYS A 264 23.21 12.18 13.67
CA LYS A 264 21.77 12.41 13.79
C LYS A 264 21.01 11.26 14.45
N GLY A 265 21.72 10.24 14.93
CA GLY A 265 21.15 9.05 15.56
C GLY A 265 20.62 8.01 14.59
N GLY A 266 20.93 8.12 13.30
CA GLY A 266 20.61 7.13 12.26
C GLY A 266 21.71 6.09 12.07
N LEU A 267 21.56 5.21 11.08
CA LEU A 267 22.52 4.13 10.79
C LEU A 267 23.52 4.46 9.65
N GLY A 268 23.31 5.51 8.89
CA GLY A 268 24.21 5.95 7.81
C GLY A 268 24.34 4.95 6.66
N LEU A 269 23.33 4.14 6.39
CA LEU A 269 23.36 3.18 5.28
C LEU A 269 23.27 3.91 3.94
N THR A 270 23.91 3.33 2.91
CA THR A 270 23.73 3.82 1.54
C THR A 270 22.31 3.53 1.04
N THR A 271 21.87 4.28 0.04
CA THR A 271 20.55 4.09 -0.59
C THR A 271 20.39 2.67 -1.13
N ALA A 272 21.46 2.09 -1.72
CA ALA A 272 21.46 0.70 -2.20
C ALA A 272 21.27 -0.30 -1.04
N GLN A 273 21.96 -0.10 0.09
CA GLN A 273 21.81 -0.97 1.27
C GLN A 273 20.40 -0.91 1.85
N VAL A 274 19.77 0.26 1.87
CA VAL A 274 18.36 0.42 2.29
C VAL A 274 17.43 -0.29 1.32
N GLY A 275 17.65 -0.20 0.02
CA GLY A 275 16.88 -0.94 -1.00
C GLY A 275 16.96 -2.47 -0.80
N ILE A 276 18.12 -2.99 -0.42
CA ILE A 276 18.29 -4.42 -0.10
C ILE A 276 17.62 -4.76 1.23
N ALA A 277 17.92 -4.04 2.30
CA ALA A 277 17.44 -4.35 3.64
C ALA A 277 15.92 -4.21 3.76
N TYR A 278 15.39 -3.04 3.43
CA TYR A 278 13.97 -2.75 3.60
C TYR A 278 13.13 -3.16 2.38
N GLY A 279 13.61 -2.87 1.17
CA GLY A 279 12.89 -3.15 -0.07
C GLY A 279 12.92 -4.60 -0.53
N THR A 280 13.91 -5.39 -0.13
CA THR A 280 14.02 -6.81 -0.52
C THR A 280 13.83 -7.73 0.67
N VAL A 281 14.75 -7.70 1.65
CA VAL A 281 14.71 -8.58 2.82
C VAL A 281 13.44 -8.34 3.65
N GLY A 282 13.06 -7.07 3.86
CA GLY A 282 11.86 -6.69 4.57
C GLY A 282 10.59 -7.24 3.90
N ILE A 283 10.46 -7.11 2.57
CA ILE A 283 9.27 -7.59 1.85
C ILE A 283 9.19 -9.12 1.85
N ILE A 284 10.31 -9.83 1.83
CA ILE A 284 10.34 -11.28 2.02
C ILE A 284 9.78 -11.63 3.42
N GLY A 285 10.25 -10.96 4.48
CA GLY A 285 9.74 -11.13 5.83
C GLY A 285 8.23 -10.88 5.93
N LEU A 286 7.77 -9.74 5.40
CA LEU A 286 6.35 -9.37 5.32
C LEU A 286 5.50 -10.43 4.64
N THR A 287 5.99 -10.96 3.52
CA THR A 287 5.27 -11.95 2.72
C THR A 287 5.16 -13.28 3.47
N ILE A 288 6.25 -13.77 4.05
CA ILE A 288 6.27 -15.02 4.83
C ILE A 288 5.37 -14.87 6.06
N GLY A 289 5.45 -13.74 6.79
CA GLY A 289 4.58 -13.46 7.93
C GLY A 289 3.10 -13.47 7.54
N GLY A 290 2.74 -12.83 6.45
CA GLY A 290 1.36 -12.81 5.94
C GLY A 290 0.85 -14.20 5.53
N ILE A 291 1.68 -15.02 4.85
CA ILE A 291 1.31 -16.40 4.46
C ILE A 291 1.09 -17.27 5.70
N ILE A 292 2.03 -17.25 6.64
CA ILE A 292 1.90 -18.02 7.90
C ILE A 292 0.69 -17.53 8.68
N GLY A 293 0.46 -16.21 8.75
CA GLY A 293 -0.73 -15.63 9.38
C GLY A 293 -2.03 -16.15 8.76
N GLY A 294 -2.11 -16.20 7.44
CA GLY A 294 -3.26 -16.76 6.73
C GLY A 294 -3.49 -18.24 7.05
N ILE A 295 -2.43 -19.05 7.04
CA ILE A 295 -2.50 -20.50 7.33
C ILE A 295 -3.00 -20.77 8.76
N VAL A 296 -2.45 -20.09 9.76
CA VAL A 296 -2.84 -20.31 11.15
C VAL A 296 -4.24 -19.78 11.45
N ALA A 297 -4.62 -18.64 10.87
CA ALA A 297 -5.97 -18.12 10.97
C ALA A 297 -7.01 -19.06 10.34
N ALA A 298 -6.71 -19.65 9.17
CA ALA A 298 -7.57 -20.63 8.52
C ALA A 298 -7.77 -21.91 9.35
N ARG A 299 -6.78 -22.30 10.18
CA ARG A 299 -6.89 -23.47 11.05
C ARG A 299 -7.57 -23.18 12.38
N GLY A 300 -7.32 -22.00 12.97
CA GLY A 300 -7.73 -21.69 14.34
C GLY A 300 -8.85 -20.64 14.46
N GLY A 301 -9.17 -19.95 13.40
CA GLY A 301 -10.10 -18.83 13.37
C GLY A 301 -9.48 -17.49 13.84
N LEU A 302 -10.07 -16.40 13.39
CA LEU A 302 -9.60 -15.05 13.72
C LEU A 302 -9.61 -14.77 15.23
N LYS A 303 -10.66 -15.17 15.95
CA LYS A 303 -10.79 -14.92 17.39
C LYS A 303 -9.64 -15.46 18.20
N LYS A 304 -9.16 -16.67 17.88
CA LYS A 304 -8.04 -17.32 18.56
C LYS A 304 -6.72 -16.63 18.25
N TRP A 305 -6.50 -16.23 17.00
CA TRP A 305 -5.22 -15.73 16.53
C TRP A 305 -5.07 -14.21 16.59
N LEU A 306 -6.13 -13.46 16.86
CA LEU A 306 -6.07 -12.00 16.98
C LEU A 306 -5.01 -11.53 17.99
N TRP A 307 -5.00 -12.12 19.19
CA TRP A 307 -4.05 -11.76 20.23
C TRP A 307 -2.60 -12.12 19.89
N PRO A 308 -2.25 -13.36 19.49
CA PRO A 308 -0.91 -13.69 19.05
C PRO A 308 -0.42 -12.81 17.91
N MET A 309 -1.30 -12.45 16.97
CA MET A 309 -0.99 -11.58 15.84
C MET A 309 -0.75 -10.13 16.27
N ALA A 310 -1.55 -9.60 17.19
CA ALA A 310 -1.35 -8.26 17.75
C ALA A 310 -0.03 -8.17 18.53
N TRP A 311 0.28 -9.18 19.34
CA TRP A 311 1.55 -9.26 20.05
C TRP A 311 2.75 -9.38 19.11
N SER A 312 2.66 -10.22 18.07
CA SER A 312 3.74 -10.37 17.09
C SER A 312 4.05 -9.03 16.42
N MET A 313 3.03 -8.33 15.93
CA MET A 313 3.19 -7.02 15.30
C MET A 313 3.79 -5.97 16.25
N SER A 314 3.43 -6.04 17.55
CA SER A 314 3.90 -5.09 18.55
C SER A 314 5.34 -5.39 19.02
N LEU A 315 5.64 -6.64 19.35
CA LEU A 315 6.95 -7.02 19.92
C LEU A 315 8.08 -6.89 18.91
N THR A 316 7.82 -7.10 17.63
CA THR A 316 8.86 -6.99 16.59
C THR A 316 9.34 -5.56 16.40
N CYS A 317 8.58 -4.53 16.77
CA CYS A 317 9.04 -3.14 16.80
C CYS A 317 10.26 -2.94 17.75
N LEU A 318 10.49 -3.82 18.72
CA LEU A 318 11.68 -3.81 19.60
C LEU A 318 13.00 -3.90 18.79
N THR A 319 12.99 -4.48 17.61
CA THR A 319 14.19 -4.55 16.76
C THR A 319 14.72 -3.17 16.39
N PHE A 320 13.84 -2.19 16.17
CA PHE A 320 14.26 -0.80 15.91
C PHE A 320 14.71 -0.07 17.17
N VAL A 321 14.13 -0.36 18.32
CA VAL A 321 14.67 0.10 19.61
C VAL A 321 16.09 -0.43 19.79
N TYR A 322 16.32 -1.71 19.55
CA TYR A 322 17.65 -2.33 19.59
C TYR A 322 18.63 -1.66 18.62
N LEU A 323 18.24 -1.51 17.33
CA LEU A 323 19.10 -0.88 16.32
C LEU A 323 19.45 0.57 16.66
N SER A 324 18.56 1.31 17.31
CA SER A 324 18.84 2.70 17.71
C SER A 324 19.79 2.83 18.91
N MET A 325 20.00 1.73 19.65
CA MET A 325 20.90 1.70 20.81
C MET A 325 22.29 1.14 20.48
N VAL A 326 22.39 0.34 19.40
CA VAL A 326 23.65 -0.31 19.02
C VAL A 326 24.45 0.59 18.09
N PRO A 327 25.67 1.02 18.47
CA PRO A 327 26.52 1.81 17.60
C PRO A 327 27.02 0.97 16.42
N ASN A 328 26.86 1.47 15.21
CA ASN A 328 27.36 0.88 13.96
C ASN A 328 27.03 -0.63 13.79
N PRO A 329 25.74 -1.03 13.83
CA PRO A 329 25.39 -2.43 13.61
C PRO A 329 25.83 -2.90 12.23
N SER A 330 26.29 -4.15 12.11
CA SER A 330 26.61 -4.70 10.79
C SER A 330 25.36 -4.79 9.91
N LEU A 331 25.54 -4.71 8.59
CA LEU A 331 24.42 -4.81 7.64
C LEU A 331 23.64 -6.13 7.81
N THR A 332 24.30 -7.20 8.21
CA THR A 332 23.63 -8.49 8.53
C THR A 332 22.67 -8.35 9.71
N VAL A 333 23.08 -7.68 10.78
CA VAL A 333 22.21 -7.41 11.95
C VAL A 333 21.02 -6.55 11.55
N VAL A 334 21.26 -5.50 10.76
CA VAL A 334 20.16 -4.66 10.23
C VAL A 334 19.17 -5.49 9.43
N ASN A 335 19.66 -6.33 8.51
CA ASN A 335 18.80 -7.19 7.68
C ASN A 335 17.98 -8.17 8.53
N ILE A 336 18.56 -8.77 9.57
CA ILE A 336 17.84 -9.67 10.47
C ILE A 336 16.76 -8.90 11.25
N CYS A 337 17.08 -7.72 11.78
CA CYS A 337 16.12 -6.90 12.51
C CYS A 337 14.95 -6.44 11.62
N VAL A 338 15.24 -5.99 10.40
CA VAL A 338 14.22 -5.61 9.42
C VAL A 338 13.36 -6.81 9.01
N PHE A 339 13.98 -7.99 8.80
CA PHE A 339 13.22 -9.20 8.50
C PHE A 339 12.25 -9.57 9.62
N ILE A 340 12.70 -9.57 10.88
CA ILE A 340 11.88 -9.91 12.04
C ILE A 340 10.72 -8.93 12.19
N GLU A 341 10.99 -7.64 12.08
CA GLU A 341 9.96 -6.61 12.20
C GLU A 341 8.91 -6.76 11.08
N GLN A 342 9.34 -6.86 9.84
CA GLN A 342 8.44 -7.01 8.70
C GLN A 342 7.69 -8.34 8.70
N PHE A 343 8.30 -9.43 9.22
CA PHE A 343 7.60 -10.69 9.46
C PHE A 343 6.47 -10.50 10.48
N GLY A 344 6.77 -9.86 11.63
CA GLY A 344 5.78 -9.58 12.67
C GLY A 344 4.65 -8.70 12.17
N TYR A 345 5.00 -7.69 11.38
CA TYR A 345 4.01 -6.84 10.71
C TYR A 345 3.13 -7.65 9.76
N GLY A 346 3.70 -8.45 8.86
CA GLY A 346 2.91 -9.27 7.91
C GLY A 346 1.98 -10.26 8.62
N PHE A 347 2.47 -10.89 9.69
CA PHE A 347 1.69 -11.81 10.51
C PHE A 347 0.54 -11.09 11.23
N GLY A 348 0.81 -9.94 11.87
CA GLY A 348 -0.19 -9.17 12.60
C GLY A 348 -1.19 -8.46 11.70
N PHE A 349 -0.75 -7.97 10.53
CA PHE A 349 -1.61 -7.35 9.53
C PHE A 349 -2.66 -8.32 8.97
N THR A 350 -2.38 -9.63 8.98
CA THR A 350 -3.37 -10.64 8.59
C THR A 350 -4.61 -10.61 9.47
N ALA A 351 -4.46 -10.44 10.79
CA ALA A 351 -5.62 -10.30 11.69
C ALA A 351 -6.44 -9.04 11.38
N TYR A 352 -5.74 -7.94 11.10
CA TYR A 352 -6.40 -6.69 10.72
C TYR A 352 -7.25 -6.87 9.46
N MET A 353 -6.69 -7.43 8.39
CA MET A 353 -7.39 -7.67 7.14
C MET A 353 -8.59 -8.61 7.29
N LEU A 354 -8.42 -9.70 8.04
CA LEU A 354 -9.51 -10.63 8.33
C LEU A 354 -10.63 -9.97 9.14
N TYR A 355 -10.30 -9.07 10.07
CA TYR A 355 -11.31 -8.32 10.80
C TYR A 355 -12.08 -7.35 9.89
N LEU A 356 -11.41 -6.67 8.95
CA LEU A 356 -12.10 -5.82 7.97
C LEU A 356 -13.08 -6.63 7.12
N ILE A 357 -12.70 -7.84 6.70
CA ILE A 357 -13.57 -8.75 5.95
C ILE A 357 -14.76 -9.15 6.81
N TYR A 358 -14.52 -9.60 8.05
CA TYR A 358 -15.55 -9.98 9.02
C TYR A 358 -16.55 -8.85 9.26
N PHE A 359 -16.05 -7.65 9.54
CA PHE A 359 -16.94 -6.51 9.81
C PHE A 359 -17.73 -6.06 8.58
N SER A 360 -17.22 -6.35 7.38
CA SER A 360 -17.89 -6.02 6.12
C SER A 360 -19.06 -6.95 5.79
N GLU A 361 -19.15 -8.14 6.38
CA GLU A 361 -20.19 -9.14 6.04
C GLU A 361 -21.60 -8.55 6.03
N GLY A 362 -22.43 -9.00 5.07
CA GLY A 362 -23.80 -8.59 4.89
C GLY A 362 -24.15 -8.23 3.45
N PRO A 363 -25.37 -7.68 3.20
CA PRO A 363 -25.87 -7.43 1.86
C PRO A 363 -25.01 -6.48 1.00
N TYR A 364 -24.23 -5.60 1.64
CA TYR A 364 -23.36 -4.61 0.98
C TYR A 364 -21.87 -4.86 1.25
N GLN A 365 -21.46 -6.12 1.37
CA GLN A 365 -20.13 -6.52 1.80
C GLN A 365 -19.00 -5.79 1.06
N THR A 366 -19.04 -5.74 -0.27
CA THR A 366 -18.00 -5.10 -1.09
C THR A 366 -17.85 -3.61 -0.77
N ALA A 367 -18.98 -2.91 -0.66
CA ALA A 367 -18.95 -1.47 -0.38
C ALA A 367 -18.57 -1.18 1.08
N HIS A 368 -19.04 -1.97 2.04
CA HIS A 368 -18.59 -1.89 3.43
C HIS A 368 -17.10 -2.17 3.57
N TYR A 369 -16.58 -3.15 2.84
CA TYR A 369 -15.14 -3.43 2.81
C TYR A 369 -14.34 -2.24 2.22
N ALA A 370 -14.86 -1.59 1.18
CA ALA A 370 -14.23 -0.39 0.64
C ALA A 370 -14.18 0.76 1.67
N ILE A 371 -15.23 0.92 2.49
CA ILE A 371 -15.23 1.90 3.59
C ILE A 371 -14.20 1.51 4.66
N CYS A 372 -14.13 0.23 5.05
CA CYS A 372 -13.12 -0.26 5.99
C CYS A 372 -11.69 0.01 5.49
N THR A 373 -11.41 -0.20 4.20
CA THR A 373 -10.09 0.11 3.61
C THR A 373 -9.80 1.61 3.56
N GLY A 374 -10.82 2.47 3.47
CA GLY A 374 -10.68 3.91 3.66
C GLY A 374 -10.23 4.26 5.07
N PHE A 375 -10.83 3.67 6.11
CA PHE A 375 -10.38 3.82 7.50
C PHE A 375 -8.98 3.25 7.72
N MET A 376 -8.63 2.15 7.04
CA MET A 376 -7.27 1.61 7.03
C MET A 376 -6.25 2.62 6.49
N ALA A 377 -6.55 3.30 5.39
CA ALA A 377 -5.69 4.34 4.85
C ALA A 377 -5.59 5.55 5.80
N LEU A 378 -6.70 5.94 6.44
CA LEU A 378 -6.75 7.02 7.43
C LEU A 378 -5.90 6.70 8.67
N SER A 379 -5.89 5.43 9.12
CA SER A 379 -5.07 4.98 10.26
C SER A 379 -3.57 5.05 10.00
N MET A 380 -3.16 4.98 8.73
CA MET A 380 -1.75 5.21 8.33
C MET A 380 -1.44 6.69 8.17
N MET A 381 -2.38 7.44 7.63
CA MET A 381 -2.22 8.85 7.32
C MET A 381 -1.98 9.69 8.58
N LEU A 382 -2.93 9.67 9.53
CA LEU A 382 -2.91 10.58 10.67
C LEU A 382 -1.68 10.40 11.59
N PRO A 383 -1.36 9.19 12.09
CA PRO A 383 -0.18 9.03 12.94
C PRO A 383 1.13 9.20 12.16
N GLY A 384 1.14 8.78 10.88
CA GLY A 384 2.31 8.93 10.02
C GLY A 384 2.69 10.39 9.78
N MET A 385 1.72 11.30 9.68
CA MET A 385 1.98 12.74 9.50
C MET A 385 2.72 13.36 10.68
N ALA A 386 2.45 12.93 11.90
CA ALA A 386 3.09 13.45 13.11
C ALA A 386 4.47 12.82 13.39
N ALA A 387 4.78 11.68 12.74
CA ALA A 387 5.93 10.85 13.07
C ALA A 387 7.28 11.60 12.92
N GLY A 388 7.43 12.37 11.85
CA GLY A 388 8.68 13.12 11.60
C GLY A 388 8.93 14.22 12.61
N TRP A 389 7.90 15.04 12.90
CA TRP A 389 7.98 16.07 13.93
C TRP A 389 8.31 15.48 15.29
N LEU A 390 7.65 14.39 15.65
CA LEU A 390 7.92 13.72 16.94
C LEU A 390 9.35 13.19 16.97
N GLN A 391 9.81 12.53 15.90
CA GLN A 391 11.17 12.00 15.81
C GLN A 391 12.22 13.11 15.91
N GLU A 392 12.06 14.25 15.22
CA GLU A 392 12.98 15.39 15.30
C GLU A 392 13.00 16.03 16.70
N THR A 393 11.87 15.99 17.43
CA THR A 393 11.76 16.54 18.77
C THR A 393 12.43 15.67 19.83
N ILE A 394 12.28 14.33 19.78
CA ILE A 394 12.72 13.42 20.83
C ILE A 394 13.88 12.51 20.43
N GLY A 395 14.32 12.55 19.17
CA GLY A 395 15.35 11.69 18.60
C GLY A 395 14.88 10.27 18.28
N TYR A 396 15.67 9.53 17.48
CA TYR A 396 15.28 8.19 17.00
C TYR A 396 15.07 7.18 18.13
N ASN A 397 15.97 7.13 19.12
CA ASN A 397 15.87 6.18 20.22
C ASN A 397 14.55 6.33 21.00
N ASN A 398 14.26 7.56 21.46
CA ASN A 398 13.02 7.83 22.19
C ASN A 398 11.78 7.67 21.30
N PHE A 399 11.90 7.95 20.01
CA PHE A 399 10.81 7.74 19.05
C PHE A 399 10.46 6.26 18.94
N PHE A 400 11.44 5.35 18.84
CA PHE A 400 11.14 3.92 18.80
C PHE A 400 10.62 3.38 20.14
N ILE A 401 11.08 3.93 21.27
CA ILE A 401 10.47 3.64 22.59
C ILE A 401 9.02 4.13 22.63
N TRP A 402 8.73 5.30 22.10
CA TRP A 402 7.36 5.82 21.97
C TRP A 402 6.47 4.91 21.12
N THR A 403 6.97 4.41 20.00
CA THR A 403 6.19 3.45 19.18
C THR A 403 5.88 2.17 19.96
N MET A 404 6.78 1.70 20.82
CA MET A 404 6.50 0.59 21.74
C MET A 404 5.41 0.92 22.75
N ILE A 405 5.36 2.13 23.29
CA ILE A 405 4.27 2.56 24.17
C ILE A 405 2.94 2.56 23.41
N CYS A 406 2.94 3.01 22.15
CA CYS A 406 1.75 2.97 21.30
C CYS A 406 1.24 1.55 21.02
N CYS A 407 2.07 0.52 21.12
CA CYS A 407 1.65 -0.87 20.99
C CYS A 407 0.61 -1.29 22.06
N ALA A 408 0.60 -0.62 23.22
CA ALA A 408 -0.43 -0.82 24.24
C ALA A 408 -1.84 -0.54 23.70
N ALA A 409 -1.99 0.43 22.77
CA ALA A 409 -3.26 0.74 22.13
C ALA A 409 -3.70 -0.38 21.16
N THR A 410 -2.75 -0.95 20.38
CA THR A 410 -2.98 -2.10 19.50
C THR A 410 -3.50 -3.31 20.27
N ILE A 411 -2.87 -3.61 21.41
CA ILE A 411 -3.23 -4.74 22.25
C ILE A 411 -4.52 -4.43 23.02
N GLY A 412 -4.65 -3.23 23.57
CA GLY A 412 -5.75 -2.80 24.41
C GLY A 412 -7.12 -2.77 23.72
N ILE A 413 -7.17 -2.60 22.39
CA ILE A 413 -8.45 -2.62 21.65
C ILE A 413 -8.96 -4.04 21.39
N CYS A 414 -8.10 -5.06 21.36
CA CYS A 414 -8.49 -6.43 21.00
C CYS A 414 -9.59 -7.05 21.87
N PRO A 415 -9.63 -6.85 23.20
CA PRO A 415 -10.69 -7.41 24.06
C PRO A 415 -12.09 -6.91 23.77
N PHE A 416 -12.21 -5.69 23.21
CA PHE A 416 -13.51 -5.06 22.95
C PHE A 416 -14.18 -5.56 21.67
N LEU A 417 -13.48 -6.37 20.86
CA LEU A 417 -13.98 -6.91 19.62
C LEU A 417 -14.81 -8.16 19.82
N LYS A 418 -16.06 -8.10 19.36
CA LYS A 418 -16.94 -9.28 19.31
C LYS A 418 -16.73 -9.99 17.99
N ILE A 419 -16.04 -11.12 18.00
CA ILE A 419 -15.73 -11.93 16.83
C ILE A 419 -16.34 -13.32 17.01
N ASP A 420 -17.02 -13.83 15.97
CA ASP A 420 -17.52 -15.20 15.95
C ASP A 420 -16.34 -16.19 16.03
N PRO A 421 -16.35 -17.14 17.00
CA PRO A 421 -15.30 -18.14 17.13
C PRO A 421 -15.10 -19.04 15.90
N GLN A 422 -16.08 -19.15 15.02
CA GLN A 422 -16.01 -19.96 13.80
C GLN A 422 -15.47 -19.19 12.59
N PHE A 423 -15.48 -17.85 12.63
CA PHE A 423 -15.04 -17.05 11.51
C PHE A 423 -13.57 -17.31 11.14
N GLY A 424 -13.34 -17.59 9.87
CA GLY A 424 -12.03 -17.88 9.31
C GLY A 424 -11.55 -19.31 9.46
N LYS A 425 -12.27 -20.20 10.16
CA LYS A 425 -11.94 -21.63 10.22
C LYS A 425 -12.32 -22.34 8.92
N LYS A 426 -11.45 -23.23 8.45
CA LYS A 426 -11.75 -24.15 7.38
C LYS A 426 -12.67 -25.24 7.96
N HIS A 427 -13.88 -25.37 7.42
CA HIS A 427 -14.80 -26.48 7.67
C HIS A 427 -14.33 -27.75 6.97
#